data_3c192d8b375551078bbb09cb5d108cb7
#
_entry.id   3c192d8b375551078bbb09cb5d108cb7
#
_cell.length_a   1.000
_cell.length_b   1.000
_cell.length_c   1.000
_cell.angle_alpha   90.00
_cell.angle_beta   90.00
_cell.angle_gamma   90.00
#
_symmetry.space_group_name_H-M   'P 1'
#
loop_
_entity.id
_entity.type
_entity.pdbx_description
1 polymer ?
#
loop_
_entity_poly.entity_id
_entity_poly.type
_entity_poly.pdbx_seq_one_letter_code
_entity_poly.pdbx_strand_id
1 'polypeptide(L)'
;MTPPPAPPGPVDLAITFFYYQDLPRACAFYERVLGLKLAIDQGWSRIYRIAGQAHVGLVDETRGMHRAADPKPVQLCLRVPAVDAWHAWAAAQGVAGLTAPRNSPELGIRAFVFNDPEGYQIEVQAVPG
;
A
#
# COMPACT_ATOMS: atom_id res chain seq x y z
N MET A 1 -31.09 15.37 23.86
CA MET A 1 -29.63 15.45 24.00
C MET A 1 -29.05 16.00 22.71
N THR A 2 -28.23 17.02 22.82
CA THR A 2 -27.59 17.63 21.66
C THR A 2 -26.35 16.81 21.26
N PRO A 3 -26.19 16.45 19.97
CA PRO A 3 -24.99 15.78 19.53
C PRO A 3 -23.74 16.66 19.72
N PRO A 4 -22.56 16.09 19.87
CA PRO A 4 -21.33 16.88 19.97
C PRO A 4 -21.13 17.72 18.72
N PRO A 5 -20.47 18.90 18.82
CA PRO A 5 -20.22 19.75 17.67
C PRO A 5 -19.16 19.21 16.70
N ALA A 6 -18.45 18.16 17.07
CA ALA A 6 -17.38 17.55 16.29
C ALA A 6 -17.27 16.06 16.65
N PRO A 7 -16.56 15.25 15.84
CA PRO A 7 -16.25 13.89 16.21
C PRO A 7 -15.50 13.81 17.55
N PRO A 8 -15.67 12.71 18.31
CA PRO A 8 -15.32 12.66 19.74
C PRO A 8 -13.83 12.57 20.07
N GLY A 9 -12.94 12.67 19.15
CA GLY A 9 -11.54 12.70 19.53
C GLY A 9 -10.58 12.32 18.45
N PRO A 10 -9.30 12.15 18.78
CA PRO A 10 -8.27 11.85 17.79
C PRO A 10 -8.39 10.42 17.25
N VAL A 11 -7.86 10.23 16.04
CA VAL A 11 -7.61 8.91 15.47
C VAL A 11 -6.17 8.53 15.83
N ASP A 12 -5.97 7.35 16.40
CA ASP A 12 -4.65 6.91 16.84
C ASP A 12 -3.75 6.47 15.68
N LEU A 13 -4.32 5.71 14.74
CA LEU A 13 -3.63 5.31 13.54
C LEU A 13 -4.65 5.00 12.44
N ALA A 14 -4.19 4.99 11.19
CA ALA A 14 -5.04 4.68 10.04
C ALA A 14 -4.57 3.37 9.41
N ILE A 15 -5.51 2.47 9.13
CA ILE A 15 -5.24 1.19 8.49
C ILE A 15 -6.15 1.06 7.27
N THR A 16 -5.58 0.78 6.10
CA THR A 16 -6.32 0.40 4.91
C THR A 16 -6.16 -1.10 4.71
N PHE A 17 -7.26 -1.85 4.62
CA PHE A 17 -7.22 -3.30 4.49
C PHE A 17 -7.35 -3.73 3.03
N PHE A 18 -6.46 -4.64 2.62
CA PHE A 18 -6.49 -5.33 1.34
C PHE A 18 -6.74 -6.82 1.60
N TYR A 19 -7.47 -7.46 0.68
CA TYR A 19 -7.96 -8.83 0.85
C TYR A 19 -7.29 -9.76 -0.14
N TYR A 20 -6.78 -10.91 0.35
CA TYR A 20 -5.93 -11.79 -0.42
C TYR A 20 -6.39 -13.23 -0.38
N GLN A 21 -6.21 -13.95 -1.49
CA GLN A 21 -6.40 -15.39 -1.57
C GLN A 21 -5.21 -16.13 -0.94
N ASP A 22 -4.01 -15.58 -1.11
CA ASP A 22 -2.76 -16.14 -0.58
C ASP A 22 -2.07 -15.10 0.32
N LEU A 23 -2.46 -15.09 1.59
CA LEU A 23 -1.94 -14.11 2.54
C LEU A 23 -0.43 -14.25 2.76
N PRO A 24 0.16 -15.45 2.95
CA PRO A 24 1.61 -15.55 3.15
C PRO A 24 2.42 -14.98 2.00
N ARG A 25 1.98 -15.21 0.77
CA ARG A 25 2.63 -14.67 -0.43
C ARG A 25 2.57 -13.16 -0.47
N ALA A 26 1.41 -12.59 -0.13
CA ALA A 26 1.25 -11.15 -0.06
C ALA A 26 2.14 -10.54 1.02
N CYS A 27 2.18 -11.14 2.20
CA CYS A 27 3.02 -10.66 3.30
C CYS A 27 4.50 -10.66 2.91
N ALA A 28 4.97 -11.73 2.27
CA ALA A 28 6.36 -11.83 1.81
C ALA A 28 6.71 -10.71 0.83
N PHE A 29 5.78 -10.34 -0.06
CA PHE A 29 5.97 -9.24 -1.00
C PHE A 29 6.09 -7.89 -0.28
N TYR A 30 5.18 -7.60 0.64
CA TYR A 30 5.19 -6.31 1.36
C TYR A 30 6.41 -6.16 2.25
N GLU A 31 6.90 -7.26 2.81
CA GLU A 31 8.14 -7.25 3.60
C GLU A 31 9.38 -7.11 2.73
N ARG A 32 9.48 -7.91 1.67
CA ARG A 32 10.70 -7.98 0.85
C ARG A 32 10.79 -6.84 -0.17
N VAL A 33 9.70 -6.58 -0.91
CA VAL A 33 9.72 -5.59 -1.99
C VAL A 33 9.54 -4.19 -1.44
N LEU A 34 8.57 -3.98 -0.57
CA LEU A 34 8.30 -2.66 0.00
C LEU A 34 9.08 -2.38 1.27
N GLY A 35 9.66 -3.39 1.90
CA GLY A 35 10.45 -3.22 3.10
C GLY A 35 9.64 -2.79 4.32
N LEU A 36 8.34 -3.06 4.33
CA LEU A 36 7.49 -2.66 5.44
C LEU A 36 7.68 -3.57 6.64
N LYS A 37 7.50 -2.99 7.83
CA LYS A 37 7.62 -3.72 9.08
C LYS A 37 6.26 -4.12 9.62
N LEU A 38 6.15 -5.37 10.04
CA LEU A 38 4.95 -5.87 10.69
C LEU A 38 4.77 -5.15 12.02
N ALA A 39 3.63 -4.47 12.17
CA ALA A 39 3.29 -3.75 13.38
C ALA A 39 2.34 -4.54 14.28
N ILE A 40 1.34 -5.20 13.67
CA ILE A 40 0.32 -5.97 14.42
C ILE A 40 0.09 -7.27 13.66
N ASP A 41 0.26 -8.39 14.35
CA ASP A 41 0.02 -9.72 13.78
C ASP A 41 -1.20 -10.34 14.46
N GLN A 42 -2.27 -10.49 13.69
CA GLN A 42 -3.50 -11.12 14.14
C GLN A 42 -3.70 -12.50 13.50
N GLY A 43 -2.65 -13.05 12.92
CA GLY A 43 -2.69 -14.34 12.23
C GLY A 43 -3.23 -14.22 10.81
N TRP A 44 -4.55 -14.20 10.66
CA TRP A 44 -5.19 -14.07 9.36
C TRP A 44 -5.33 -12.61 8.88
N SER A 45 -4.86 -11.66 9.68
CA SER A 45 -4.75 -10.24 9.35
C SER A 45 -3.41 -9.76 9.86
N ARG A 46 -2.59 -9.18 8.99
CA ARG A 46 -1.26 -8.67 9.34
C ARG A 46 -1.15 -7.22 8.91
N ILE A 47 -0.81 -6.36 9.85
CA ILE A 47 -0.82 -4.92 9.67
C ILE A 47 0.60 -4.40 9.66
N TYR A 48 0.96 -3.78 8.53
CA TYR A 48 2.29 -3.24 8.27
C TYR A 48 2.29 -1.73 8.38
N ARG A 49 3.30 -1.20 9.03
CA ARG A 49 3.50 0.25 9.08
C ARG A 49 4.12 0.73 7.76
N ILE A 50 3.51 1.76 7.17
CA ILE A 50 4.03 2.40 5.96
C ILE A 50 4.92 3.59 6.35
N ALA A 51 4.34 4.57 7.04
CA ALA A 51 5.03 5.77 7.50
C ALA A 51 4.21 6.40 8.62
N GLY A 52 4.86 6.92 9.66
CA GLY A 52 4.14 7.54 10.78
C GLY A 52 3.07 6.62 11.34
N GLN A 53 1.82 7.06 11.30
CA GLN A 53 0.67 6.28 11.76
C GLN A 53 -0.16 5.69 10.62
N ALA A 54 0.38 5.71 9.40
CA ALA A 54 -0.29 5.11 8.23
C ALA A 54 0.14 3.65 8.08
N HIS A 55 -0.86 2.78 7.93
CA HIS A 55 -0.65 1.33 7.87
C HIS A 55 -1.45 0.72 6.72
N VAL A 56 -1.01 -0.43 6.25
CA VAL A 56 -1.78 -1.30 5.37
C VAL A 56 -1.95 -2.66 6.05
N GLY A 57 -3.18 -3.14 6.08
CA GLY A 57 -3.50 -4.46 6.63
C GLY A 57 -3.76 -5.45 5.51
N LEU A 58 -3.11 -6.60 5.57
CA LEU A 58 -3.30 -7.68 4.61
C LEU A 58 -4.14 -8.77 5.28
N VAL A 59 -5.24 -9.13 4.64
CA VAL A 59 -6.27 -9.98 5.24
C VAL A 59 -6.49 -11.23 4.39
N ASP A 60 -6.54 -12.39 5.05
CA ASP A 60 -7.00 -13.62 4.42
C ASP A 60 -8.49 -13.47 4.11
N GLU A 61 -8.87 -13.53 2.83
CA GLU A 61 -10.24 -13.30 2.42
C GLU A 61 -11.23 -14.31 3.00
N THR A 62 -10.77 -15.51 3.36
CA THR A 62 -11.65 -16.53 3.93
C THR A 62 -12.05 -16.23 5.37
N ARG A 63 -11.34 -15.32 6.02
CA ARG A 63 -11.58 -14.95 7.42
C ARG A 63 -12.06 -13.51 7.58
N GLY A 64 -11.74 -12.64 6.64
CA GLY A 64 -12.08 -11.23 6.69
C GLY A 64 -13.53 -10.92 6.32
N MET A 65 -13.90 -9.66 6.42
CA MET A 65 -15.25 -9.19 6.13
C MET A 65 -15.54 -9.15 4.63
N HIS A 66 -14.52 -9.07 3.80
CA HIS A 66 -14.66 -8.92 2.35
C HIS A 66 -13.87 -9.99 1.62
N ARG A 67 -14.18 -10.17 0.34
CA ARG A 67 -13.46 -11.06 -0.57
C ARG A 67 -12.61 -10.25 -1.52
N ALA A 68 -11.48 -10.81 -1.93
CA ALA A 68 -10.70 -10.26 -3.04
C ALA A 68 -11.54 -10.30 -4.33
N ALA A 69 -11.44 -9.27 -5.12
CA ALA A 69 -12.19 -9.13 -6.37
C ALA A 69 -11.36 -8.35 -7.40
N ASP A 70 -11.74 -8.47 -8.66
CA ASP A 70 -11.14 -7.70 -9.75
C ASP A 70 -12.23 -6.98 -10.53
N PRO A 71 -11.97 -5.74 -11.00
CA PRO A 71 -10.76 -4.94 -10.74
C PRO A 71 -10.67 -4.48 -9.30
N LYS A 72 -9.46 -4.14 -8.87
CA LYS A 72 -9.23 -3.58 -7.54
C LYS A 72 -9.22 -2.05 -7.64
N PRO A 73 -10.33 -1.37 -7.28
CA PRO A 73 -10.46 0.08 -7.50
C PRO A 73 -9.78 0.91 -6.42
N VAL A 74 -8.57 0.51 -6.04
CA VAL A 74 -7.75 1.19 -5.05
C VAL A 74 -6.31 1.21 -5.52
N GLN A 75 -5.56 2.14 -4.96
CA GLN A 75 -4.14 2.30 -5.26
C GLN A 75 -3.43 2.67 -3.96
N LEU A 76 -2.36 1.95 -3.66
CA LEU A 76 -1.50 2.32 -2.54
C LEU A 76 -0.42 3.25 -3.09
N CYS A 77 -0.44 4.50 -2.67
CA CYS A 77 0.51 5.50 -3.13
C CYS A 77 1.56 5.76 -2.05
N LEU A 78 2.82 5.59 -2.42
CA LEU A 78 3.96 5.85 -1.55
C LEU A 78 4.72 7.06 -2.09
N ARG A 79 4.81 8.13 -1.30
CA ARG A 79 5.63 9.28 -1.66
C ARG A 79 7.01 9.12 -1.07
N VAL A 80 8.03 9.20 -1.91
CA VAL A 80 9.42 8.89 -1.54
C VAL A 80 10.35 10.01 -2.02
N PRO A 81 11.55 10.16 -1.44
CA PRO A 81 12.53 11.11 -1.96
C PRO A 81 13.17 10.68 -3.28
N ALA A 82 13.39 9.38 -3.49
CA ALA A 82 14.22 8.86 -4.58
C ALA A 82 13.44 7.88 -5.47
N VAL A 83 12.55 8.42 -6.31
CA VAL A 83 11.64 7.60 -7.12
C VAL A 83 12.40 6.71 -8.13
N ASP A 84 13.46 7.21 -8.74
CA ASP A 84 14.20 6.41 -9.73
C ASP A 84 14.96 5.25 -9.08
N ALA A 85 15.46 5.43 -7.85
CA ALA A 85 16.07 4.34 -7.10
C ALA A 85 15.04 3.26 -6.74
N TRP A 86 13.84 3.65 -6.38
CA TRP A 86 12.74 2.72 -6.16
C TRP A 86 12.35 1.96 -7.42
N HIS A 87 12.36 2.64 -8.58
CA HIS A 87 12.09 1.98 -9.86
C HIS A 87 13.15 0.91 -10.16
N ALA A 88 14.43 1.23 -10.00
CA ALA A 88 15.52 0.28 -10.20
C ALA A 88 15.39 -0.93 -9.27
N TRP A 89 15.04 -0.70 -8.02
CA TRP A 89 14.79 -1.75 -7.05
C TRP A 89 13.61 -2.63 -7.48
N ALA A 90 12.48 -2.04 -7.83
CA ALA A 90 11.28 -2.79 -8.27
C ALA A 90 11.59 -3.63 -9.51
N ALA A 91 12.34 -3.07 -10.48
CA ALA A 91 12.76 -3.81 -11.66
C ALA A 91 13.63 -5.02 -11.28
N ALA A 92 14.56 -4.84 -10.36
CA ALA A 92 15.43 -5.92 -9.89
C ALA A 92 14.63 -7.02 -9.17
N GLN A 93 13.52 -6.66 -8.53
CA GLN A 93 12.64 -7.62 -7.85
C GLN A 93 11.69 -8.35 -8.82
N GLY A 94 11.64 -7.94 -10.08
CA GLY A 94 10.80 -8.59 -11.07
C GLY A 94 9.31 -8.42 -10.83
N VAL A 95 8.87 -7.25 -10.33
CA VAL A 95 7.47 -6.98 -10.04
C VAL A 95 6.62 -6.96 -11.31
N ALA A 96 5.36 -7.33 -11.19
CA ALA A 96 4.43 -7.35 -12.31
C ALA A 96 3.93 -5.93 -12.63
N GLY A 97 3.64 -5.67 -13.90
CA GLY A 97 3.00 -4.42 -14.33
C GLY A 97 3.83 -3.17 -14.15
N LEU A 98 5.15 -3.30 -14.08
CA LEU A 98 6.05 -2.17 -13.86
C LEU A 98 6.02 -1.22 -15.04
N THR A 99 5.80 0.08 -14.75
CA THR A 99 5.89 1.16 -15.74
C THR A 99 7.17 1.96 -15.53
N ALA A 100 7.60 2.65 -16.60
CA ALA A 100 8.72 3.58 -16.50
C ALA A 100 8.32 4.81 -15.69
N PRO A 101 9.24 5.43 -14.95
CA PRO A 101 8.96 6.69 -14.29
C PRO A 101 8.65 7.79 -15.30
N ARG A 102 7.62 8.58 -15.01
CA ARG A 102 7.21 9.69 -15.86
C ARG A 102 6.93 10.92 -15.02
N ASN A 103 7.28 12.08 -15.60
CA ASN A 103 6.89 13.35 -15.01
C ASN A 103 5.46 13.69 -15.41
N SER A 104 4.69 14.16 -14.44
CA SER A 104 3.38 14.74 -14.67
C SER A 104 3.45 16.22 -14.32
N PRO A 105 3.63 17.11 -15.30
CA PRO A 105 3.68 18.55 -15.02
C PRO A 105 2.40 19.06 -14.37
N GLU A 106 1.26 18.50 -14.76
CA GLU A 106 -0.04 18.86 -14.24
C GLU A 106 -0.14 18.60 -12.74
N LEU A 107 0.41 17.47 -12.27
CA LEU A 107 0.36 17.10 -10.84
C LEU A 107 1.62 17.49 -10.07
N GLY A 108 2.67 17.92 -10.78
CA GLY A 108 3.95 18.26 -10.14
C GLY A 108 4.65 17.08 -9.50
N ILE A 109 4.52 15.89 -10.09
CA ILE A 109 5.14 14.67 -9.55
C ILE A 109 5.87 13.90 -10.65
N ARG A 110 6.77 13.05 -10.22
CA ARG A 110 7.35 11.99 -11.02
C ARG A 110 6.95 10.67 -10.40
N ALA A 111 6.42 9.73 -11.19
CA ALA A 111 5.81 8.53 -10.65
C ALA A 111 5.94 7.33 -11.59
N PHE A 112 5.84 6.15 -11.00
CA PHE A 112 5.64 4.89 -11.71
C PHE A 112 4.70 4.01 -10.89
N VAL A 113 4.19 2.96 -11.52
CA VAL A 113 3.30 2.00 -10.87
C VAL A 113 3.80 0.58 -11.10
N PHE A 114 3.35 -0.33 -10.25
CA PHE A 114 3.48 -1.77 -10.42
C PHE A 114 2.38 -2.46 -9.60
N ASN A 115 2.30 -3.78 -9.74
CA ASN A 115 1.26 -4.55 -9.06
C ASN A 115 1.88 -5.44 -7.98
N ASP A 116 1.14 -5.63 -6.91
CA ASP A 116 1.44 -6.67 -5.93
C ASP A 116 1.05 -8.06 -6.48
N PRO A 117 1.30 -9.16 -5.75
CA PRO A 117 1.05 -10.51 -6.27
C PRO A 117 -0.39 -10.80 -6.68
N GLU A 118 -1.37 -10.04 -6.16
CA GLU A 118 -2.78 -10.30 -6.48
C GLU A 118 -3.45 -9.13 -7.20
N GLY A 119 -2.65 -8.22 -7.75
CA GLY A 119 -3.14 -7.17 -8.63
C GLY A 119 -3.53 -5.86 -7.94
N TYR A 120 -3.21 -5.68 -6.67
CA TYR A 120 -3.29 -4.36 -6.06
C TYR A 120 -2.20 -3.48 -6.65
N GLN A 121 -2.60 -2.30 -7.14
CA GLN A 121 -1.65 -1.38 -7.75
C GLN A 121 -0.95 -0.54 -6.70
N ILE A 122 0.36 -0.42 -6.86
CA ILE A 122 1.20 0.42 -6.02
C ILE A 122 1.77 1.53 -6.90
N GLU A 123 1.59 2.77 -6.48
CA GLU A 123 2.23 3.91 -7.09
C GLU A 123 3.36 4.39 -6.19
N VAL A 124 4.50 4.65 -6.80
CA VAL A 124 5.62 5.29 -6.10
C VAL A 124 5.86 6.62 -6.78
N GLN A 125 5.85 7.70 -5.99
CA GLN A 125 5.94 9.05 -6.52
C GLN A 125 6.88 9.92 -5.69
N ALA A 126 7.44 10.92 -6.34
CA ALA A 126 8.21 11.98 -5.69
C ALA A 126 7.80 13.33 -6.24
N VAL A 127 7.95 14.35 -5.42
CA VAL A 127 7.89 15.73 -5.89
C VAL A 127 9.31 16.08 -6.35
N PRO A 128 9.53 16.39 -7.65
CA PRO A 128 10.85 16.78 -8.12
C PRO A 128 11.29 18.04 -7.40
N GLY A 129 12.50 18.00 -6.85
CA GLY A 129 13.05 19.09 -6.07
C GLY A 129 14.09 19.89 -6.80
#